data_fccdc03397646e58629102f7cfd47d64
#
_entry.id   fccdc03397646e58629102f7cfd47d64
#
_cell.length_a   1.000
_cell.length_b   1.000
_cell.length_c   1.000
_cell.angle_alpha   90.00
_cell.angle_beta   90.00
_cell.angle_gamma   90.00
#
_symmetry.space_group_name_H-M   'P 1'
#
loop_
_entity.id
_entity.type
_entity.pdbx_description
1 polymer ?
#
loop_
_entity_poly.entity_id
_entity_poly.type
_entity_poly.pdbx_seq_one_letter_code
_entity_poly.pdbx_strand_id
1 'polypeptide(L)'
;MAKLGDTNTGRASVRPAAKSERYDVLDALRGFALLGIFVANIRFFSGWEYLSQADRTALSGESYALWDFLHLALVDGKFYTLFSLLFGIGFALQLSRLEERGAAATQIYLRRTFILLGFGLIHLFIFWEGDILTSYALLGFVLLAIRGWSDRALLIAAGLSLLVPPMGYVLFWEFGITQSLGLYSVGSVFCPAFFNDPVSELQLATVGEQMKCSLGGGFTRFGFMFDTWRWPKLFAIMLLGLWAGRQLVRGRLLKNTRLLTSVLIVGGLSGAIAGPILASLNGIGFMRPHSLQGFYAVVAYTFAVIPLGLAYAAGFVLLWRIARPVLTIFAAPGRMALTNYLSQTAIGLIVFLGIGFNQAGLWSIQSLYLFVGAVYLGQILFSNLWLSRFQYGPLEWIWRTLTYGQTPNVLSRRQTPKPSKNH
;
A
#
# COMPACT_ATOMS: atom_id res chain seq x y z
N MET A 1 3.22 50.54 -39.15
CA MET A 1 3.43 49.09 -39.09
C MET A 1 4.06 48.76 -37.77
N ALA A 2 3.26 48.38 -36.77
CA ALA A 2 3.71 48.04 -35.41
C ALA A 2 3.94 46.53 -35.37
N LYS A 3 5.15 46.11 -34.97
CA LYS A 3 5.50 44.69 -34.72
C LYS A 3 4.76 44.23 -33.48
N LEU A 4 3.82 43.29 -33.66
CA LEU A 4 3.25 42.50 -32.57
C LEU A 4 4.37 41.64 -31.92
N GLY A 5 4.67 41.94 -30.66
CA GLY A 5 5.61 41.19 -29.87
C GLY A 5 5.03 39.81 -29.51
N ASP A 6 5.75 38.78 -29.88
CA ASP A 6 5.52 37.39 -29.51
C ASP A 6 5.72 37.23 -27.99
N THR A 7 4.65 37.22 -27.21
CA THR A 7 4.67 36.83 -25.79
C THR A 7 4.69 35.32 -25.70
N ASN A 8 5.85 34.74 -26.01
CA ASN A 8 6.13 33.34 -25.68
C ASN A 8 6.36 33.23 -24.18
N THR A 9 5.27 33.14 -23.39
CA THR A 9 5.34 32.79 -21.99
C THR A 9 5.89 31.38 -21.88
N GLY A 10 7.20 31.29 -21.69
CA GLY A 10 7.93 30.07 -21.47
C GLY A 10 7.36 29.29 -20.27
N ARG A 11 6.44 28.39 -20.51
CA ARG A 11 6.10 27.33 -19.55
C ARG A 11 7.36 26.53 -19.31
N ALA A 12 8.04 26.79 -18.19
CA ALA A 12 9.13 25.97 -17.72
C ALA A 12 8.69 24.51 -17.77
N SER A 13 9.34 23.70 -18.61
CA SER A 13 9.00 22.28 -18.75
C SER A 13 9.36 21.56 -17.44
N VAL A 14 8.34 21.25 -16.64
CA VAL A 14 8.53 20.52 -15.37
C VAL A 14 8.93 19.10 -15.72
N ARG A 15 10.18 18.75 -15.42
CA ARG A 15 10.75 17.42 -15.66
C ARG A 15 10.66 16.55 -14.39
N PRO A 16 10.49 15.21 -14.53
CA PRO A 16 10.57 14.29 -13.42
C PRO A 16 11.91 14.39 -12.69
N ALA A 17 11.94 13.97 -11.40
CA ALA A 17 13.13 13.99 -10.56
C ALA A 17 14.34 13.30 -11.22
N ALA A 18 15.52 13.94 -11.17
CA ALA A 18 16.77 13.36 -11.65
C ALA A 18 17.23 12.19 -10.74
N LYS A 19 18.13 11.33 -11.26
CA LYS A 19 18.66 10.17 -10.50
C LYS A 19 19.37 10.59 -9.20
N SER A 20 20.05 11.72 -9.19
CA SER A 20 20.74 12.30 -8.03
C SER A 20 19.80 12.77 -6.90
N GLU A 21 18.51 12.97 -7.21
CA GLU A 21 17.52 13.44 -6.23
C GLU A 21 16.75 12.28 -5.57
N ARG A 22 17.11 11.02 -5.85
CA ARG A 22 16.40 9.83 -5.35
C ARG A 22 17.06 9.33 -4.06
N TYR A 23 16.20 8.80 -3.20
CA TYR A 23 16.61 8.08 -2.00
C TYR A 23 16.50 6.58 -2.24
N ASP A 24 17.60 5.91 -2.59
CA ASP A 24 17.62 4.46 -2.87
C ASP A 24 17.02 3.63 -1.74
N VAL A 25 17.24 4.06 -0.48
CA VAL A 25 16.67 3.39 0.70
C VAL A 25 15.13 3.39 0.70
N LEU A 26 14.49 4.47 0.21
CA LEU A 26 13.02 4.53 0.13
C LEU A 26 12.50 3.65 -1.00
N ASP A 27 13.21 3.57 -2.12
CA ASP A 27 12.83 2.68 -3.21
C ASP A 27 12.99 1.22 -2.75
N ALA A 28 14.07 0.86 -2.06
CA ALA A 28 14.26 -0.46 -1.49
C ALA A 28 13.20 -0.80 -0.42
N LEU A 29 12.89 0.13 0.48
CA LEU A 29 11.84 -0.06 1.49
C LEU A 29 10.46 -0.27 0.83
N ARG A 30 10.18 0.42 -0.28
CA ARG A 30 8.95 0.23 -1.05
C ARG A 30 8.88 -1.15 -1.68
N GLY A 31 10.00 -1.66 -2.23
CA GLY A 31 10.10 -3.03 -2.73
C GLY A 31 9.90 -4.07 -1.64
N PHE A 32 10.55 -3.89 -0.48
CA PHE A 32 10.33 -4.76 0.68
C PHE A 32 8.86 -4.77 1.12
N ALA A 33 8.23 -3.59 1.18
CA ALA A 33 6.81 -3.49 1.52
C ALA A 33 5.90 -4.19 0.49
N LEU A 34 6.28 -4.17 -0.81
CA LEU A 34 5.57 -4.87 -1.88
C LEU A 34 5.55 -6.38 -1.70
N LEU A 35 6.68 -6.97 -1.29
CA LEU A 35 6.73 -8.39 -0.94
C LEU A 35 5.74 -8.72 0.17
N GLY A 36 5.75 -7.96 1.26
CA GLY A 36 4.86 -8.22 2.39
C GLY A 36 3.37 -7.99 2.08
N ILE A 37 3.04 -7.04 1.20
CA ILE A 37 1.68 -6.88 0.69
C ILE A 37 1.26 -8.10 -0.13
N PHE A 38 2.15 -8.65 -0.95
CA PHE A 38 1.83 -9.84 -1.72
C PHE A 38 1.62 -11.07 -0.83
N VAL A 39 2.45 -11.23 0.22
CA VAL A 39 2.24 -12.27 1.26
C VAL A 39 0.87 -12.12 1.94
N ALA A 40 0.41 -10.88 2.18
CA ALA A 40 -0.92 -10.65 2.75
C ALA A 40 -2.04 -10.97 1.75
N ASN A 41 -1.91 -10.50 0.51
CA ASN A 41 -2.96 -10.56 -0.48
C ASN A 41 -3.15 -11.96 -1.08
N ILE A 42 -2.11 -12.81 -1.10
CA ILE A 42 -2.20 -14.16 -1.67
C ILE A 42 -3.27 -15.00 -0.99
N ARG A 43 -3.51 -14.79 0.30
CA ARG A 43 -4.53 -15.50 1.07
C ARG A 43 -5.94 -15.19 0.57
N PHE A 44 -6.18 -13.97 0.12
CA PHE A 44 -7.45 -13.56 -0.49
C PHE A 44 -7.56 -14.06 -1.94
N PHE A 45 -6.53 -13.90 -2.76
CA PHE A 45 -6.52 -14.39 -4.14
C PHE A 45 -6.76 -15.89 -4.22
N SER A 46 -6.15 -16.65 -3.31
CA SER A 46 -6.24 -18.11 -3.28
C SER A 46 -7.49 -18.64 -2.60
N GLY A 47 -8.32 -17.79 -2.01
CA GLY A 47 -9.47 -18.22 -1.20
C GLY A 47 -9.09 -18.76 0.18
N TRP A 48 -7.81 -18.83 0.55
CA TRP A 48 -7.34 -19.34 1.86
C TRP A 48 -8.05 -18.67 3.04
N GLU A 49 -8.28 -17.35 2.95
CA GLU A 49 -8.90 -16.58 4.04
C GLU A 49 -10.33 -17.00 4.32
N TYR A 50 -11.01 -17.58 3.34
CA TYR A 50 -12.40 -18.00 3.40
C TYR A 50 -12.59 -19.49 3.74
N LEU A 51 -11.50 -20.29 3.75
CA LEU A 51 -11.56 -21.71 4.08
C LEU A 51 -11.94 -21.96 5.53
N SER A 52 -12.72 -23.00 5.76
CA SER A 52 -12.99 -23.50 7.11
C SER A 52 -11.72 -24.05 7.77
N GLN A 53 -11.76 -24.19 9.09
CA GLN A 53 -10.65 -24.81 9.83
C GLN A 53 -10.39 -26.25 9.36
N ALA A 54 -11.43 -27.00 9.04
CA ALA A 54 -11.31 -28.37 8.54
C ALA A 54 -10.59 -28.42 7.19
N ASP A 55 -10.92 -27.51 6.26
CA ASP A 55 -10.28 -27.43 4.94
C ASP A 55 -8.81 -27.02 5.07
N ARG A 56 -8.51 -26.03 5.93
CA ARG A 56 -7.11 -25.63 6.22
C ARG A 56 -6.27 -26.79 6.78
N THR A 57 -6.87 -27.57 7.69
CA THR A 57 -6.23 -28.77 8.24
C THR A 57 -6.04 -29.83 7.16
N ALA A 58 -7.01 -30.07 6.31
CA ALA A 58 -6.92 -31.03 5.22
C ALA A 58 -5.80 -30.67 4.22
N LEU A 59 -5.62 -29.36 3.90
CA LEU A 59 -4.64 -28.88 2.94
C LEU A 59 -3.21 -28.77 3.51
N SER A 60 -3.05 -28.46 4.80
CA SER A 60 -1.77 -28.06 5.40
C SER A 60 -1.38 -28.82 6.67
N GLY A 61 -2.22 -29.76 7.13
CA GLY A 61 -2.07 -30.39 8.44
C GLY A 61 -2.21 -29.37 9.58
N GLU A 62 -1.87 -29.76 10.80
CA GLU A 62 -1.93 -28.90 11.99
C GLU A 62 -0.99 -27.67 11.90
N SER A 63 -0.03 -27.69 10.99
CA SER A 63 0.93 -26.59 10.82
C SER A 63 0.27 -25.29 10.35
N TYR A 64 -0.95 -25.33 9.76
CA TYR A 64 -1.66 -24.14 9.33
C TYR A 64 -1.86 -23.11 10.46
N ALA A 65 -2.11 -23.59 11.68
CA ALA A 65 -2.33 -22.74 12.83
C ALA A 65 -1.10 -21.87 13.17
N LEU A 66 0.11 -22.43 13.05
CA LEU A 66 1.36 -21.69 13.20
C LEU A 66 1.51 -20.64 12.10
N TRP A 67 1.23 -21.00 10.84
CA TRP A 67 1.32 -20.06 9.73
C TRP A 67 0.31 -18.92 9.84
N ASP A 68 -0.92 -19.20 10.27
CA ASP A 68 -1.94 -18.18 10.52
C ASP A 68 -1.53 -17.26 11.67
N PHE A 69 -1.00 -17.83 12.76
CA PHE A 69 -0.46 -17.05 13.88
C PHE A 69 0.68 -16.12 13.42
N LEU A 70 1.67 -16.65 12.70
CA LEU A 70 2.78 -15.85 12.19
C LEU A 70 2.32 -14.78 11.23
N HIS A 71 1.34 -15.09 10.38
CA HIS A 71 0.77 -14.11 9.46
C HIS A 71 0.11 -12.96 10.21
N LEU A 72 -0.76 -13.24 11.17
CA LEU A 72 -1.41 -12.22 11.99
C LEU A 72 -0.41 -11.42 12.82
N ALA A 73 0.58 -12.07 13.41
CA ALA A 73 1.57 -11.41 14.25
C ALA A 73 2.55 -10.53 13.46
N LEU A 74 2.99 -10.96 12.26
CA LEU A 74 4.13 -10.35 11.57
C LEU A 74 3.77 -9.70 10.23
N VAL A 75 2.68 -10.08 9.57
CA VAL A 75 2.36 -9.65 8.20
C VAL A 75 1.12 -8.77 8.15
N ASP A 76 -0.02 -9.27 8.65
CA ASP A 76 -1.29 -8.56 8.49
C ASP A 76 -1.23 -7.14 9.01
N GLY A 77 -1.56 -6.20 8.14
CA GLY A 77 -1.60 -4.78 8.46
C GLY A 77 -0.25 -4.05 8.53
N LYS A 78 0.89 -4.75 8.76
CA LYS A 78 2.19 -4.08 8.93
C LYS A 78 2.71 -3.50 7.63
N PHE A 79 2.49 -4.19 6.53
CA PHE A 79 2.99 -3.77 5.22
C PHE A 79 2.13 -2.69 4.55
N TYR A 80 0.82 -2.64 4.78
CA TYR A 80 0.06 -1.47 4.36
C TYR A 80 0.47 -0.22 5.17
N THR A 81 0.88 -0.39 6.44
CA THR A 81 1.45 0.70 7.25
C THR A 81 2.71 1.25 6.58
N LEU A 82 3.63 0.39 6.12
CA LEU A 82 4.81 0.83 5.38
C LEU A 82 4.45 1.61 4.12
N PHE A 83 3.51 1.11 3.32
CA PHE A 83 3.10 1.78 2.08
C PHE A 83 2.41 3.12 2.35
N SER A 84 1.55 3.21 3.36
CA SER A 84 0.89 4.46 3.75
C SER A 84 1.89 5.50 4.25
N LEU A 85 2.87 5.07 5.05
CA LEU A 85 3.98 5.92 5.49
C LEU A 85 4.79 6.44 4.30
N LEU A 86 5.16 5.55 3.37
CA LEU A 86 5.92 5.89 2.17
C LEU A 86 5.12 6.79 1.21
N PHE A 87 3.79 6.66 1.17
CA PHE A 87 2.94 7.56 0.42
C PHE A 87 3.00 8.98 0.98
N GLY A 88 2.86 9.15 2.30
CA GLY A 88 2.99 10.45 2.97
C GLY A 88 4.39 11.06 2.81
N ILE A 89 5.46 10.26 2.92
CA ILE A 89 6.84 10.69 2.63
C ILE A 89 6.97 11.15 1.17
N GLY A 90 6.45 10.34 0.24
CA GLY A 90 6.48 10.65 -1.18
C GLY A 90 5.72 11.93 -1.54
N PHE A 91 4.59 12.20 -0.84
CA PHE A 91 3.85 13.44 -0.95
C PHE A 91 4.72 14.65 -0.58
N ALA A 92 5.36 14.63 0.60
CA ALA A 92 6.22 15.72 1.06
C ALA A 92 7.40 15.98 0.09
N LEU A 93 8.08 14.91 -0.35
CA LEU A 93 9.21 15.00 -1.28
C LEU A 93 8.80 15.55 -2.64
N GLN A 94 7.64 15.14 -3.14
CA GLN A 94 7.14 15.62 -4.43
C GLN A 94 6.75 17.09 -4.36
N LEU A 95 6.01 17.48 -3.32
CA LEU A 95 5.55 18.85 -3.15
C LEU A 95 6.73 19.81 -3.03
N SER A 96 7.72 19.52 -2.16
CA SER A 96 8.93 20.32 -2.01
C SER A 96 9.66 20.53 -3.34
N ARG A 97 9.85 19.48 -4.13
CA ARG A 97 10.52 19.57 -5.44
C ARG A 97 9.76 20.39 -6.47
N LEU A 98 8.43 20.34 -6.44
CA LEU A 98 7.60 21.12 -7.35
C LEU A 98 7.64 22.60 -6.97
N GLU A 99 7.59 22.91 -5.68
CA GLU A 99 7.70 24.26 -5.15
C GLU A 99 9.08 24.88 -5.44
N GLU A 100 10.17 24.14 -5.20
CA GLU A 100 11.55 24.58 -5.51
C GLU A 100 11.76 24.90 -7.00
N ARG A 101 10.99 24.28 -7.89
CA ARG A 101 11.06 24.52 -9.34
C ARG A 101 10.11 25.63 -9.82
N GLY A 102 9.42 26.32 -8.90
CA GLY A 102 8.44 27.36 -9.24
C GLY A 102 7.25 26.83 -10.06
N ALA A 103 6.99 25.52 -10.01
CA ALA A 103 5.92 24.89 -10.76
C ALA A 103 4.56 25.12 -10.11
N ALA A 104 3.48 24.98 -10.86
CA ALA A 104 2.10 24.92 -10.36
C ALA A 104 1.90 23.61 -9.55
N ALA A 105 2.57 23.50 -8.39
CA ALA A 105 2.71 22.29 -7.59
C ALA A 105 1.36 21.68 -7.25
N THR A 106 0.40 22.50 -6.87
CA THR A 106 -0.97 22.08 -6.54
C THR A 106 -1.66 21.42 -7.73
N GLN A 107 -1.61 22.04 -8.92
CA GLN A 107 -2.26 21.51 -10.12
C GLN A 107 -1.66 20.19 -10.57
N ILE A 108 -0.32 20.10 -10.58
CA ILE A 108 0.39 18.86 -10.93
C ILE A 108 0.06 17.74 -9.96
N TYR A 109 0.03 18.06 -8.65
CA TYR A 109 -0.30 17.07 -7.64
C TYR A 109 -1.76 16.61 -7.75
N LEU A 110 -2.71 17.54 -7.93
CA LEU A 110 -4.12 17.20 -8.15
C LEU A 110 -4.27 16.26 -9.35
N ARG A 111 -3.69 16.64 -10.51
CA ARG A 111 -3.75 15.80 -11.71
C ARG A 111 -3.17 14.41 -11.46
N ARG A 112 -2.03 14.31 -10.78
CA ARG A 112 -1.40 13.05 -10.41
C ARG A 112 -2.33 12.19 -9.54
N THR A 113 -2.99 12.80 -8.58
CA THR A 113 -3.87 12.13 -7.62
C THR A 113 -5.17 11.69 -8.29
N PHE A 114 -5.74 12.50 -9.20
CA PHE A 114 -6.89 12.10 -10.01
C PHE A 114 -6.59 10.91 -10.92
N ILE A 115 -5.42 10.87 -11.53
CA ILE A 115 -5.00 9.73 -12.35
C ILE A 115 -4.81 8.48 -11.49
N LEU A 116 -4.23 8.63 -10.28
CA LEU A 116 -4.11 7.54 -9.31
C LEU A 116 -5.48 7.02 -8.88
N LEU A 117 -6.45 7.92 -8.64
CA LEU A 117 -7.84 7.55 -8.36
C LEU A 117 -8.44 6.76 -9.51
N GLY A 118 -8.21 7.16 -10.75
CA GLY A 118 -8.65 6.40 -11.94
C GLY A 118 -8.07 4.98 -11.97
N PHE A 119 -6.77 4.82 -11.74
CA PHE A 119 -6.14 3.50 -11.61
C PHE A 119 -6.76 2.69 -10.46
N GLY A 120 -6.98 3.34 -9.31
CA GLY A 120 -7.56 2.69 -8.14
C GLY A 120 -9.01 2.24 -8.38
N LEU A 121 -9.86 3.08 -8.97
CA LEU A 121 -11.25 2.72 -9.28
C LEU A 121 -11.35 1.58 -10.29
N ILE A 122 -10.52 1.61 -11.34
CA ILE A 122 -10.44 0.50 -12.29
C ILE A 122 -10.00 -0.78 -11.58
N HIS A 123 -8.96 -0.70 -10.74
CA HIS A 123 -8.48 -1.85 -9.98
C HIS A 123 -9.54 -2.38 -9.01
N LEU A 124 -10.20 -1.50 -8.26
CA LEU A 124 -11.21 -1.82 -7.25
C LEU A 124 -12.46 -2.50 -7.84
N PHE A 125 -13.01 -1.93 -8.92
CA PHE A 125 -14.31 -2.32 -9.45
C PHE A 125 -14.26 -3.33 -10.60
N ILE A 126 -13.09 -3.48 -11.25
CA ILE A 126 -12.94 -4.37 -12.40
C ILE A 126 -12.07 -5.57 -12.07
N PHE A 127 -11.01 -5.38 -11.27
CA PHE A 127 -10.04 -6.44 -11.03
C PHE A 127 -10.21 -7.07 -9.65
N TRP A 128 -10.14 -6.29 -8.56
CA TRP A 128 -10.10 -6.85 -7.22
C TRP A 128 -10.44 -5.83 -6.13
N GLU A 129 -11.35 -6.22 -5.24
CA GLU A 129 -11.83 -5.40 -4.11
C GLU A 129 -10.74 -5.08 -3.07
N GLY A 130 -9.65 -5.85 -3.02
CA GLY A 130 -8.52 -5.58 -2.10
C GLY A 130 -7.69 -4.34 -2.44
N ASP A 131 -8.23 -3.42 -3.27
CA ASP A 131 -7.56 -2.19 -3.67
C ASP A 131 -7.20 -1.28 -2.50
N ILE A 132 -6.02 -0.66 -2.60
CA ILE A 132 -5.54 0.38 -1.69
C ILE A 132 -5.29 1.72 -2.40
N LEU A 133 -5.16 1.71 -3.74
CA LEU A 133 -4.83 2.90 -4.54
C LEU A 133 -5.93 3.94 -4.46
N THR A 134 -7.20 3.52 -4.50
CA THR A 134 -8.38 4.38 -4.32
C THR A 134 -8.31 5.12 -3.00
N SER A 135 -8.07 4.39 -1.90
CA SER A 135 -7.93 4.97 -0.56
C SER A 135 -6.77 5.97 -0.48
N TYR A 136 -5.65 5.64 -1.12
CA TYR A 136 -4.48 6.52 -1.15
C TYR A 136 -4.74 7.80 -1.95
N ALA A 137 -5.46 7.71 -3.06
CA ALA A 137 -5.83 8.87 -3.83
C ALA A 137 -6.79 9.77 -3.06
N LEU A 138 -7.84 9.22 -2.43
CA LEU A 138 -8.80 9.98 -1.63
C LEU A 138 -8.11 10.69 -0.47
N LEU A 139 -7.29 9.99 0.31
CA LEU A 139 -6.50 10.61 1.38
C LEU A 139 -5.41 11.55 0.86
N GLY A 140 -4.92 11.34 -0.36
CA GLY A 140 -4.00 12.24 -1.04
C GLY A 140 -4.58 13.64 -1.26
N PHE A 141 -5.88 13.74 -1.59
CA PHE A 141 -6.57 15.04 -1.65
C PHE A 141 -6.63 15.71 -0.29
N VAL A 142 -6.90 14.94 0.77
CA VAL A 142 -6.91 15.46 2.14
C VAL A 142 -5.53 15.97 2.55
N LEU A 143 -4.46 15.20 2.27
CA LEU A 143 -3.08 15.64 2.53
C LEU A 143 -2.75 16.96 1.82
N LEU A 144 -3.23 17.14 0.60
CA LEU A 144 -3.03 18.39 -0.13
C LEU A 144 -3.74 19.57 0.55
N ALA A 145 -4.94 19.37 1.05
CA ALA A 145 -5.70 20.41 1.76
C ALA A 145 -4.99 20.86 3.04
N ILE A 146 -4.39 19.91 3.77
CA ILE A 146 -3.70 20.17 5.06
C ILE A 146 -2.19 20.36 4.93
N ARG A 147 -1.66 20.49 3.72
CA ARG A 147 -0.21 20.61 3.48
C ARG A 147 0.46 21.79 4.22
N GLY A 148 -0.30 22.80 4.63
CA GLY A 148 0.20 23.93 5.39
C GLY A 148 0.24 23.73 6.90
N TRP A 149 -0.25 22.61 7.43
CA TRP A 149 -0.25 22.37 8.88
C TRP A 149 1.16 22.29 9.43
N SER A 150 1.34 22.74 10.68
CA SER A 150 2.63 22.63 11.37
C SER A 150 2.97 21.16 11.67
N ASP A 151 4.25 20.87 11.86
CA ASP A 151 4.72 19.52 12.25
C ASP A 151 4.04 19.03 13.54
N ARG A 152 3.81 19.96 14.51
CA ARG A 152 3.11 19.64 15.75
C ARG A 152 1.64 19.27 15.49
N ALA A 153 0.95 20.03 14.63
CA ALA A 153 -0.44 19.76 14.27
C ALA A 153 -0.59 18.39 13.59
N LEU A 154 0.34 18.03 12.68
CA LEU A 154 0.35 16.72 12.02
C LEU A 154 0.50 15.58 13.03
N LEU A 155 1.40 15.70 14.01
CA LEU A 155 1.62 14.66 15.03
C LEU A 155 0.43 14.53 15.98
N ILE A 156 -0.17 15.65 16.40
CA ILE A 156 -1.38 15.64 17.24
C ILE A 156 -2.54 15.00 16.48
N ALA A 157 -2.77 15.41 15.23
CA ALA A 157 -3.84 14.85 14.41
C ALA A 157 -3.63 13.34 14.14
N ALA A 158 -2.39 12.90 13.93
CA ALA A 158 -2.08 11.49 13.82
C ALA A 158 -2.43 10.71 15.10
N GLY A 159 -2.04 11.23 16.27
CA GLY A 159 -2.39 10.64 17.57
C GLY A 159 -3.90 10.57 17.79
N LEU A 160 -4.62 11.67 17.55
CA LEU A 160 -6.08 11.71 17.67
C LEU A 160 -6.76 10.73 16.70
N SER A 161 -6.27 10.64 15.46
CA SER A 161 -6.80 9.68 14.49
C SER A 161 -6.61 8.22 14.91
N LEU A 162 -5.57 7.89 15.68
CA LEU A 162 -5.35 6.54 16.23
C LEU A 162 -6.27 6.24 17.43
N LEU A 163 -6.82 7.25 18.09
CA LEU A 163 -7.81 7.07 19.14
C LEU A 163 -9.23 6.86 18.59
N VAL A 164 -9.48 7.26 17.33
CA VAL A 164 -10.81 7.11 16.71
C VAL A 164 -11.30 5.65 16.71
N PRO A 165 -10.51 4.63 16.32
CA PRO A 165 -10.99 3.25 16.32
C PRO A 165 -11.48 2.74 17.67
N PRO A 166 -10.72 2.80 18.78
CA PRO A 166 -11.20 2.31 20.08
C PRO A 166 -12.35 3.13 20.64
N MET A 167 -12.29 4.47 20.51
CA MET A 167 -13.37 5.34 20.99
C MET A 167 -14.64 5.16 20.17
N GLY A 168 -14.53 5.12 18.86
CA GLY A 168 -15.65 4.89 17.97
C GLY A 168 -16.29 3.54 18.18
N TYR A 169 -15.49 2.47 18.43
CA TYR A 169 -16.02 1.16 18.73
C TYR A 169 -16.91 1.18 19.98
N VAL A 170 -16.50 1.86 21.06
CA VAL A 170 -17.29 1.99 22.29
C VAL A 170 -18.58 2.77 22.01
N LEU A 171 -18.49 3.92 21.31
CA LEU A 171 -19.66 4.71 20.97
C LEU A 171 -20.67 3.93 20.13
N PHE A 172 -20.22 3.20 19.12
CA PHE A 172 -21.12 2.40 18.28
C PHE A 172 -21.71 1.22 19.03
N TRP A 173 -20.98 0.67 20.00
CA TRP A 173 -21.51 -0.37 20.88
C TRP A 173 -22.65 0.17 21.75
N GLU A 174 -22.45 1.30 22.41
CA GLU A 174 -23.47 1.91 23.28
C GLU A 174 -24.74 2.31 22.50
N PHE A 175 -24.58 2.85 21.29
CA PHE A 175 -25.70 3.30 20.47
C PHE A 175 -26.27 2.26 19.49
N GLY A 176 -25.74 1.04 19.47
CA GLY A 176 -26.20 -0.02 18.56
C GLY A 176 -26.01 0.31 17.08
N ILE A 177 -25.03 1.15 16.71
CA ILE A 177 -24.83 1.61 15.34
C ILE A 177 -24.00 0.58 14.57
N THR A 178 -24.49 0.15 13.40
CA THR A 178 -23.73 -0.63 12.43
C THR A 178 -23.04 0.31 11.44
N GLN A 179 -21.75 0.09 11.15
CA GLN A 179 -20.93 1.02 10.39
C GLN A 179 -20.96 0.81 8.88
N SER A 180 -21.39 -0.36 8.41
CA SER A 180 -21.33 -0.75 7.01
C SER A 180 -22.13 0.13 6.05
N LEU A 181 -22.96 1.05 6.58
CA LEU A 181 -23.80 1.99 5.81
C LEU A 181 -24.65 1.28 4.72
N GLY A 182 -24.99 0.02 4.91
CA GLY A 182 -25.72 -0.79 3.91
C GLY A 182 -24.90 -1.20 2.69
N LEU A 183 -23.60 -0.91 2.65
CA LEU A 183 -22.75 -1.19 1.48
C LEU A 183 -22.58 -2.70 1.21
N TYR A 184 -22.64 -3.53 2.26
CA TYR A 184 -22.68 -4.98 2.09
C TYR A 184 -23.96 -5.45 1.39
N SER A 185 -25.11 -4.84 1.71
CA SER A 185 -26.35 -5.14 1.03
C SER A 185 -26.31 -4.75 -0.44
N VAL A 186 -25.67 -3.62 -0.77
CA VAL A 186 -25.42 -3.25 -2.18
C VAL A 186 -24.51 -4.29 -2.85
N GLY A 187 -23.43 -4.67 -2.20
CA GLY A 187 -22.52 -5.70 -2.72
C GLY A 187 -23.21 -7.05 -2.99
N SER A 188 -24.08 -7.49 -2.09
CA SER A 188 -24.81 -8.77 -2.23
C SER A 188 -25.78 -8.80 -3.40
N VAL A 189 -26.29 -7.66 -3.86
CA VAL A 189 -27.13 -7.58 -5.08
C VAL A 189 -26.32 -7.96 -6.33
N PHE A 190 -25.07 -7.56 -6.39
CA PHE A 190 -24.21 -7.86 -7.54
C PHE A 190 -23.59 -9.26 -7.48
N CYS A 191 -23.24 -9.72 -6.27
CA CYS A 191 -22.61 -11.02 -6.06
C CYS A 191 -23.17 -11.74 -4.83
N PRO A 192 -24.33 -12.38 -4.92
CA PRO A 192 -24.90 -13.16 -3.82
C PRO A 192 -24.00 -14.32 -3.38
N ALA A 193 -23.22 -14.90 -4.29
CA ALA A 193 -22.33 -16.03 -4.01
C ALA A 193 -21.29 -15.68 -2.93
N PHE A 194 -20.74 -14.47 -2.94
CA PHE A 194 -19.75 -14.02 -1.96
C PHE A 194 -20.21 -14.18 -0.50
N PHE A 195 -21.49 -13.94 -0.24
CA PHE A 195 -22.06 -14.00 1.12
C PHE A 195 -22.45 -15.41 1.55
N ASN A 196 -22.61 -16.34 0.60
CA ASN A 196 -22.99 -17.71 0.86
C ASN A 196 -21.75 -18.63 0.91
N ASP A 197 -20.90 -18.53 -0.08
CA ASP A 197 -19.66 -19.30 -0.21
C ASP A 197 -18.62 -18.48 -1.00
N PRO A 198 -17.74 -17.74 -0.29
CA PRO A 198 -16.73 -16.90 -0.95
C PRO A 198 -15.73 -17.68 -1.82
N VAL A 199 -15.49 -18.96 -1.57
CA VAL A 199 -14.59 -19.77 -2.41
C VAL A 199 -15.25 -20.09 -3.74
N SER A 200 -16.56 -20.42 -3.74
CA SER A 200 -17.30 -20.66 -4.98
C SER A 200 -17.39 -19.42 -5.86
N GLU A 201 -17.41 -18.22 -5.28
CA GLU A 201 -17.30 -16.97 -6.04
C GLU A 201 -15.99 -16.88 -6.85
N LEU A 202 -14.88 -17.22 -6.23
CA LEU A 202 -13.57 -17.21 -6.92
C LEU A 202 -13.54 -18.25 -8.08
N GLN A 203 -14.36 -19.27 -8.02
CA GLN A 203 -14.45 -20.35 -9.02
C GLN A 203 -15.45 -20.10 -10.15
N LEU A 204 -16.08 -18.90 -10.20
CA LEU A 204 -17.01 -18.55 -11.29
C LEU A 204 -16.34 -18.66 -12.66
N ALA A 205 -17.01 -19.33 -13.59
CA ALA A 205 -16.43 -19.72 -14.87
C ALA A 205 -16.56 -18.67 -15.97
N THR A 206 -17.39 -17.63 -15.78
CA THR A 206 -17.62 -16.61 -16.80
C THR A 206 -17.08 -15.25 -16.41
N VAL A 207 -16.52 -14.54 -17.38
CA VAL A 207 -16.01 -13.16 -17.19
C VAL A 207 -17.15 -12.22 -16.74
N GLY A 208 -18.37 -12.42 -17.25
CA GLY A 208 -19.51 -11.57 -16.92
C GLY A 208 -19.93 -11.69 -15.45
N GLU A 209 -19.95 -12.90 -14.90
CA GLU A 209 -20.22 -13.15 -13.48
C GLU A 209 -19.10 -12.58 -12.61
N GLN A 210 -17.83 -12.84 -12.97
CA GLN A 210 -16.69 -12.32 -12.25
C GLN A 210 -16.69 -10.79 -12.21
N MET A 211 -17.04 -10.11 -13.32
CA MET A 211 -17.14 -8.64 -13.34
C MET A 211 -18.27 -8.13 -12.44
N LYS A 212 -19.43 -8.81 -12.40
CA LYS A 212 -20.51 -8.44 -11.46
C LYS A 212 -20.03 -8.56 -10.02
N CYS A 213 -19.35 -9.65 -9.67
CA CYS A 213 -18.78 -9.85 -8.34
C CYS A 213 -17.72 -8.81 -7.99
N SER A 214 -16.82 -8.47 -8.91
CA SER A 214 -15.85 -7.39 -8.70
C SER A 214 -16.51 -6.02 -8.45
N LEU A 215 -17.62 -5.72 -9.16
CA LEU A 215 -18.42 -4.52 -8.88
C LEU A 215 -19.01 -4.54 -7.47
N GLY A 216 -19.61 -5.66 -7.06
CA GLY A 216 -20.13 -5.86 -5.71
C GLY A 216 -19.05 -5.75 -4.64
N GLY A 217 -17.89 -6.38 -4.91
CA GLY A 217 -16.70 -6.34 -4.07
C GLY A 217 -16.20 -4.92 -3.81
N GLY A 218 -16.25 -4.03 -4.82
CA GLY A 218 -15.91 -2.62 -4.65
C GLY A 218 -16.78 -1.92 -3.59
N PHE A 219 -18.08 -2.18 -3.54
CA PHE A 219 -18.97 -1.63 -2.51
C PHE A 219 -18.70 -2.27 -1.14
N THR A 220 -18.58 -3.58 -1.07
CA THR A 220 -18.22 -4.30 0.17
C THR A 220 -16.88 -3.80 0.72
N ARG A 221 -15.93 -3.47 -0.14
CA ARG A 221 -14.65 -2.90 0.30
C ARG A 221 -14.80 -1.59 1.06
N PHE A 222 -15.64 -0.67 0.59
CA PHE A 222 -15.91 0.57 1.34
C PHE A 222 -16.56 0.25 2.68
N GLY A 223 -17.57 -0.65 2.75
CA GLY A 223 -18.15 -1.12 4.01
C GLY A 223 -17.09 -1.66 4.97
N PHE A 224 -16.23 -2.56 4.48
CA PHE A 224 -15.10 -3.11 5.24
C PHE A 224 -14.13 -2.03 5.76
N MET A 225 -13.85 -1.00 4.97
CA MET A 225 -12.98 0.11 5.38
C MET A 225 -13.57 0.92 6.54
N PHE A 226 -14.91 1.05 6.61
CA PHE A 226 -15.60 1.67 7.73
C PHE A 226 -15.61 0.74 8.95
N ASP A 227 -16.06 -0.51 8.81
CA ASP A 227 -16.20 -1.47 9.90
C ASP A 227 -14.86 -1.78 10.59
N THR A 228 -13.79 -1.81 9.83
CA THR A 228 -12.43 -2.03 10.34
C THR A 228 -11.72 -0.77 10.81
N TRP A 229 -12.39 0.38 10.79
CA TRP A 229 -11.77 1.67 11.13
C TRP A 229 -10.48 1.94 10.33
N ARG A 230 -10.47 1.53 9.07
CA ARG A 230 -9.27 1.60 8.23
C ARG A 230 -8.94 3.05 7.85
N TRP A 231 -9.96 3.89 7.60
CA TRP A 231 -9.78 5.29 7.20
C TRP A 231 -8.96 6.13 8.20
N PRO A 232 -9.34 6.21 9.51
CA PRO A 232 -8.56 6.99 10.47
C PRO A 232 -7.15 6.42 10.68
N LYS A 233 -6.97 5.09 10.62
CA LYS A 233 -5.64 4.46 10.70
C LYS A 233 -4.76 4.84 9.53
N LEU A 234 -5.24 4.72 8.28
CA LEU A 234 -4.50 5.13 7.09
C LEU A 234 -4.13 6.61 7.13
N PHE A 235 -5.10 7.46 7.52
CA PHE A 235 -4.87 8.90 7.65
C PHE A 235 -3.77 9.21 8.66
N ALA A 236 -3.82 8.62 9.85
CA ALA A 236 -2.79 8.77 10.87
C ALA A 236 -1.39 8.41 10.35
N ILE A 237 -1.26 7.26 9.67
CA ILE A 237 0.02 6.81 9.13
C ILE A 237 0.51 7.74 8.02
N MET A 238 -0.38 8.26 7.17
CA MET A 238 -0.01 9.21 6.13
C MET A 238 0.41 10.56 6.70
N LEU A 239 -0.19 11.03 7.81
CA LEU A 239 0.25 12.21 8.54
C LEU A 239 1.67 12.04 9.11
N LEU A 240 1.95 10.88 9.72
CA LEU A 240 3.30 10.52 10.16
C LEU A 240 4.27 10.48 8.98
N GLY A 241 3.82 9.96 7.83
CA GLY A 241 4.59 9.96 6.59
C GLY A 241 4.89 11.37 6.07
N LEU A 242 3.90 12.26 6.08
CA LEU A 242 4.08 13.66 5.70
C LEU A 242 5.09 14.36 6.60
N TRP A 243 4.97 14.18 7.93
CA TRP A 243 5.93 14.68 8.89
C TRP A 243 7.34 14.11 8.64
N ALA A 244 7.46 12.80 8.50
CA ALA A 244 8.74 12.13 8.24
C ALA A 244 9.38 12.61 6.92
N GLY A 245 8.57 12.80 5.87
CA GLY A 245 9.02 13.35 4.60
C GLY A 245 9.57 14.78 4.72
N ARG A 246 8.95 15.63 5.52
CA ARG A 246 9.48 16.96 5.83
C ARG A 246 10.82 16.91 6.59
N GLN A 247 10.95 15.98 7.57
CA GLN A 247 12.22 15.77 8.26
C GLN A 247 13.30 15.24 7.31
N LEU A 248 12.90 14.45 6.31
CA LEU A 248 13.80 13.95 5.27
C LEU A 248 14.28 15.07 4.34
N VAL A 249 13.38 15.95 3.88
CA VAL A 249 13.72 17.15 3.08
C VAL A 249 14.72 18.04 3.85
N ARG A 250 14.52 18.20 5.16
CA ARG A 250 15.46 18.96 6.04
C ARG A 250 16.77 18.21 6.32
N GLY A 251 16.96 17.00 5.79
CA GLY A 251 18.16 16.18 5.98
C GLY A 251 18.32 15.61 7.41
N ARG A 252 17.26 15.62 8.22
CA ARG A 252 17.31 15.24 9.64
C ARG A 252 16.93 13.77 9.89
N LEU A 253 15.95 13.21 9.15
CA LEU A 253 15.36 11.90 9.45
C LEU A 253 16.39 10.77 9.43
N LEU A 254 17.10 10.60 8.30
CA LEU A 254 18.04 9.49 8.14
C LEU A 254 19.27 9.59 9.03
N LYS A 255 19.60 10.79 9.55
CA LYS A 255 20.71 11.02 10.47
C LYS A 255 20.33 10.81 11.93
N ASN A 256 19.05 10.84 12.27
CA ASN A 256 18.58 10.71 13.64
C ASN A 256 18.51 9.25 14.08
N THR A 257 19.66 8.66 14.41
CA THR A 257 19.76 7.28 14.88
C THR A 257 18.95 7.04 16.15
N ARG A 258 18.93 8.00 17.09
CA ARG A 258 18.16 7.88 18.34
C ARG A 258 16.65 7.70 18.04
N LEU A 259 16.09 8.53 17.18
CA LEU A 259 14.69 8.39 16.77
C LEU A 259 14.41 7.03 16.13
N LEU A 260 15.24 6.64 15.14
CA LEU A 260 15.07 5.36 14.43
C LEU A 260 15.18 4.17 15.39
N THR A 261 16.15 4.17 16.30
CA THR A 261 16.31 3.10 17.30
C THR A 261 15.15 3.10 18.30
N SER A 262 14.67 4.26 18.75
CA SER A 262 13.50 4.34 19.64
C SER A 262 12.25 3.79 18.95
N VAL A 263 11.99 4.16 17.69
CA VAL A 263 10.85 3.64 16.91
C VAL A 263 10.98 2.13 16.71
N LEU A 264 12.18 1.62 16.42
CA LEU A 264 12.43 0.17 16.29
C LEU A 264 12.13 -0.57 17.59
N ILE A 265 12.67 -0.09 18.72
CA ILE A 265 12.51 -0.78 20.02
C ILE A 265 11.07 -0.68 20.50
N VAL A 266 10.49 0.53 20.57
CA VAL A 266 9.12 0.73 21.08
C VAL A 266 8.11 0.05 20.19
N GLY A 267 8.23 0.19 18.87
CA GLY A 267 7.33 -0.44 17.92
C GLY A 267 7.49 -1.97 17.88
N GLY A 268 8.72 -2.47 18.00
CA GLY A 268 9.04 -3.90 18.10
C GLY A 268 8.45 -4.52 19.36
N LEU A 269 8.65 -3.90 20.52
CA LEU A 269 8.08 -4.37 21.80
C LEU A 269 6.55 -4.30 21.78
N SER A 270 5.97 -3.21 21.28
CA SER A 270 4.51 -3.08 21.11
C SER A 270 3.95 -4.22 20.25
N GLY A 271 4.58 -4.50 19.12
CA GLY A 271 4.18 -5.60 18.22
C GLY A 271 4.38 -6.98 18.83
N ALA A 272 5.48 -7.19 19.57
CA ALA A 272 5.77 -8.46 20.24
C ALA A 272 4.76 -8.78 21.35
N ILE A 273 4.22 -7.76 22.02
CA ILE A 273 3.20 -7.93 23.07
C ILE A 273 1.80 -8.01 22.46
N ALA A 274 1.42 -7.03 21.62
CA ALA A 274 0.07 -6.94 21.11
C ALA A 274 -0.21 -7.89 19.93
N GLY A 275 0.82 -8.32 19.19
CA GLY A 275 0.67 -9.26 18.07
C GLY A 275 0.14 -10.63 18.48
N PRO A 276 0.71 -11.32 19.47
CA PRO A 276 0.17 -12.57 19.99
C PRO A 276 -1.24 -12.43 20.58
N ILE A 277 -1.52 -11.31 21.26
CA ILE A 277 -2.88 -11.02 21.76
C ILE A 277 -3.87 -10.92 20.59
N LEU A 278 -3.52 -10.16 19.56
CA LEU A 278 -4.34 -10.05 18.36
C LEU A 278 -4.55 -11.41 17.68
N ALA A 279 -3.50 -12.21 17.59
CA ALA A 279 -3.58 -13.55 17.00
C ALA A 279 -4.47 -14.50 17.81
N SER A 280 -4.40 -14.46 19.17
CA SER A 280 -5.27 -15.25 20.04
C SER A 280 -6.74 -14.85 19.97
N LEU A 281 -7.02 -13.59 19.62
CA LEU A 281 -8.36 -13.08 19.35
C LEU A 281 -8.85 -13.40 17.92
N ASN A 282 -8.07 -14.20 17.16
CA ASN A 282 -8.30 -14.59 15.76
C ASN A 282 -8.40 -13.41 14.78
N GLY A 283 -7.83 -12.25 15.13
CA GLY A 283 -7.82 -11.06 14.28
C GLY A 283 -9.18 -10.42 13.96
N ILE A 284 -10.27 -11.13 14.25
CA ILE A 284 -11.64 -10.87 13.76
C ILE A 284 -12.46 -10.02 14.75
N GLY A 285 -11.85 -9.60 15.87
CA GLY A 285 -12.60 -8.93 16.93
C GLY A 285 -13.31 -7.64 16.52
N PHE A 286 -12.80 -6.94 15.51
CA PHE A 286 -13.46 -5.75 14.96
C PHE A 286 -14.68 -6.10 14.08
N MET A 287 -14.85 -7.36 13.63
CA MET A 287 -16.05 -7.85 12.95
C MET A 287 -17.11 -8.38 13.93
N ARG A 288 -16.82 -8.38 15.24
CA ARG A 288 -17.78 -8.72 16.30
C ARG A 288 -18.32 -7.44 16.93
N PRO A 289 -19.38 -6.85 16.38
CA PRO A 289 -19.97 -5.65 16.96
C PRO A 289 -20.49 -5.98 18.37
N HIS A 290 -20.47 -4.97 19.25
CA HIS A 290 -21.07 -5.02 20.58
C HIS A 290 -20.51 -6.11 21.51
N SER A 291 -19.19 -6.29 21.53
CA SER A 291 -18.54 -7.24 22.46
C SER A 291 -17.24 -6.71 23.04
N LEU A 292 -16.96 -7.06 24.29
CA LEU A 292 -15.69 -6.72 24.96
C LEU A 292 -14.49 -7.33 24.22
N GLN A 293 -14.67 -8.53 23.65
CA GLN A 293 -13.63 -9.18 22.84
C GLN A 293 -13.34 -8.39 21.56
N GLY A 294 -14.37 -7.84 20.91
CA GLY A 294 -14.21 -6.96 19.76
C GLY A 294 -13.45 -5.67 20.11
N PHE A 295 -13.76 -5.07 21.25
CA PHE A 295 -13.02 -3.91 21.76
C PHE A 295 -11.52 -4.22 21.95
N TYR A 296 -11.21 -5.32 22.64
CA TYR A 296 -9.81 -5.73 22.84
C TYR A 296 -9.09 -6.00 21.52
N ALA A 297 -9.78 -6.57 20.53
CA ALA A 297 -9.18 -6.78 19.23
C ALA A 297 -8.90 -5.47 18.47
N VAL A 298 -9.78 -4.48 18.54
CA VAL A 298 -9.54 -3.14 17.95
C VAL A 298 -8.33 -2.46 18.62
N VAL A 299 -8.24 -2.53 19.94
CA VAL A 299 -7.10 -1.99 20.72
C VAL A 299 -5.82 -2.75 20.33
N ALA A 300 -5.83 -4.08 20.43
CA ALA A 300 -4.67 -4.91 20.10
C ALA A 300 -4.21 -4.69 18.65
N TYR A 301 -5.14 -4.58 17.69
CA TYR A 301 -4.80 -4.28 16.31
C TYR A 301 -4.05 -2.95 16.16
N THR A 302 -4.52 -1.90 16.84
CA THR A 302 -3.90 -0.58 16.77
C THR A 302 -2.45 -0.61 17.28
N PHE A 303 -2.20 -1.31 18.40
CA PHE A 303 -0.87 -1.40 19.02
C PHE A 303 0.02 -2.49 18.39
N ALA A 304 -0.53 -3.55 17.80
CA ALA A 304 0.24 -4.57 17.09
C ALA A 304 0.70 -4.11 15.71
N VAL A 305 -0.20 -3.47 14.94
CA VAL A 305 -0.01 -3.27 13.51
C VAL A 305 0.82 -2.03 13.22
N ILE A 306 0.39 -0.88 13.70
CA ILE A 306 0.99 0.40 13.31
C ILE A 306 2.39 0.56 13.91
N PRO A 307 2.61 0.36 15.22
CA PRO A 307 3.95 0.49 15.79
C PRO A 307 4.95 -0.50 15.19
N LEU A 308 4.54 -1.77 14.95
CA LEU A 308 5.43 -2.76 14.35
C LEU A 308 5.73 -2.43 12.87
N GLY A 309 4.76 -1.93 12.11
CA GLY A 309 4.99 -1.44 10.75
C GLY A 309 6.00 -0.28 10.71
N LEU A 310 5.91 0.66 11.66
CA LEU A 310 6.89 1.73 11.81
C LEU A 310 8.27 1.19 12.25
N ALA A 311 8.29 0.17 13.12
CA ALA A 311 9.53 -0.51 13.51
C ALA A 311 10.21 -1.19 12.31
N TYR A 312 9.44 -1.80 11.41
CA TYR A 312 9.98 -2.36 10.15
C TYR A 312 10.62 -1.26 9.28
N ALA A 313 9.98 -0.09 9.16
CA ALA A 313 10.57 1.04 8.42
C ALA A 313 11.88 1.50 9.06
N ALA A 314 11.89 1.71 10.37
CA ALA A 314 13.06 2.17 11.10
C ALA A 314 14.20 1.13 11.08
N GLY A 315 13.88 -0.14 11.31
CA GLY A 315 14.81 -1.26 11.24
C GLY A 315 15.42 -1.42 9.85
N PHE A 316 14.61 -1.31 8.79
CA PHE A 316 15.11 -1.36 7.41
C PHE A 316 16.10 -0.21 7.13
N VAL A 317 15.80 1.01 7.57
CA VAL A 317 16.69 2.16 7.40
C VAL A 317 18.00 1.99 8.19
N LEU A 318 17.94 1.46 9.41
CA LEU A 318 19.14 1.16 10.20
C LEU A 318 19.96 0.04 9.56
N LEU A 319 19.30 -1.04 9.12
CA LEU A 319 19.96 -2.16 8.45
C LEU A 319 20.57 -1.74 7.09
N TRP A 320 19.96 -0.79 6.40
CA TRP A 320 20.47 -0.25 5.15
C TRP A 320 21.90 0.31 5.29
N ARG A 321 22.27 0.79 6.47
CA ARG A 321 23.62 1.37 6.72
C ARG A 321 24.72 0.32 6.70
N ILE A 322 24.40 -0.92 7.07
CA ILE A 322 25.36 -2.02 7.20
C ILE A 322 25.18 -3.11 6.14
N ALA A 323 23.98 -3.30 5.64
CA ALA A 323 23.62 -4.37 4.69
C ALA A 323 23.10 -3.84 3.34
N ARG A 324 23.54 -2.62 2.95
CA ARG A 324 23.10 -1.99 1.70
C ARG A 324 23.20 -2.90 0.46
N PRO A 325 24.31 -3.64 0.23
CA PRO A 325 24.41 -4.50 -0.95
C PRO A 325 23.28 -5.53 -1.06
N VAL A 326 22.90 -6.15 0.06
CA VAL A 326 21.80 -7.11 0.12
C VAL A 326 20.46 -6.44 -0.06
N LEU A 327 20.21 -5.34 0.64
CA LEU A 327 18.90 -4.66 0.62
C LEU A 327 18.63 -3.94 -0.71
N THR A 328 19.66 -3.65 -1.50
CA THR A 328 19.51 -3.02 -2.82
C THR A 328 18.71 -3.91 -3.79
N ILE A 329 18.62 -5.23 -3.56
CA ILE A 329 17.79 -6.15 -4.37
C ILE A 329 16.32 -5.69 -4.45
N PHE A 330 15.81 -5.05 -3.41
CA PHE A 330 14.45 -4.53 -3.36
C PHE A 330 14.25 -3.20 -4.11
N ALA A 331 15.33 -2.49 -4.48
CA ALA A 331 15.23 -1.15 -5.03
C ALA A 331 14.59 -1.12 -6.43
N ALA A 332 14.90 -2.09 -7.29
CA ALA A 332 14.33 -2.16 -8.63
C ALA A 332 12.81 -2.43 -8.60
N PRO A 333 12.29 -3.45 -7.88
CA PRO A 333 10.85 -3.62 -7.69
C PRO A 333 10.16 -2.40 -7.09
N GLY A 334 10.77 -1.75 -6.10
CA GLY A 334 10.20 -0.55 -5.47
C GLY A 334 10.12 0.67 -6.38
N ARG A 335 11.02 0.79 -7.38
CA ARG A 335 10.93 1.82 -8.44
C ARG A 335 9.81 1.55 -9.42
N MET A 336 9.37 0.31 -9.55
CA MET A 336 8.27 -0.16 -10.40
C MET A 336 7.08 -0.61 -9.53
N ALA A 337 6.82 0.07 -8.41
CA ALA A 337 5.87 -0.38 -7.39
C ALA A 337 4.44 -0.51 -7.93
N LEU A 338 3.97 0.42 -8.75
CA LEU A 338 2.63 0.36 -9.35
C LEU A 338 2.52 -0.80 -10.34
N THR A 339 3.52 -0.95 -11.22
CA THR A 339 3.58 -2.07 -12.17
C THR A 339 3.59 -3.40 -11.45
N ASN A 340 4.48 -3.56 -10.45
CA ASN A 340 4.59 -4.82 -9.72
C ASN A 340 3.36 -5.13 -8.87
N TYR A 341 2.74 -4.13 -8.23
CA TYR A 341 1.51 -4.31 -7.46
C TYR A 341 0.36 -4.81 -8.33
N LEU A 342 0.10 -4.14 -9.48
CA LEU A 342 -0.97 -4.56 -10.37
C LEU A 342 -0.65 -5.88 -11.09
N SER A 343 0.62 -6.20 -11.36
CA SER A 343 0.99 -7.50 -11.88
C SER A 343 0.80 -8.63 -10.86
N GLN A 344 1.00 -8.40 -9.55
CA GLN A 344 0.66 -9.37 -8.49
C GLN A 344 -0.82 -9.70 -8.50
N THR A 345 -1.68 -8.66 -8.62
CA THR A 345 -3.13 -8.88 -8.78
C THR A 345 -3.43 -9.68 -10.04
N ALA A 346 -2.90 -9.28 -11.20
CA ALA A 346 -3.14 -9.99 -12.45
C ALA A 346 -2.72 -11.47 -12.39
N ILE A 347 -1.53 -11.76 -11.82
CA ILE A 347 -1.05 -13.13 -11.62
C ILE A 347 -1.97 -13.89 -10.66
N GLY A 348 -2.38 -13.28 -9.55
CA GLY A 348 -3.31 -13.88 -8.60
C GLY A 348 -4.65 -14.25 -9.26
N LEU A 349 -5.24 -13.32 -10.01
CA LEU A 349 -6.50 -13.57 -10.73
C LEU A 349 -6.37 -14.67 -11.78
N ILE A 350 -5.29 -14.67 -12.57
CA ILE A 350 -5.05 -15.70 -13.60
C ILE A 350 -4.89 -17.08 -12.97
N VAL A 351 -4.18 -17.18 -11.85
CA VAL A 351 -3.91 -18.49 -11.23
C VAL A 351 -5.13 -19.01 -10.47
N PHE A 352 -5.82 -18.16 -9.72
CA PHE A 352 -6.79 -18.64 -8.74
C PHE A 352 -8.24 -18.55 -9.21
N LEU A 353 -8.63 -17.56 -10.04
CA LEU A 353 -10.01 -17.45 -10.48
C LEU A 353 -10.44 -18.55 -11.47
N GLY A 354 -11.74 -18.85 -11.48
CA GLY A 354 -12.35 -19.83 -12.39
C GLY A 354 -12.21 -19.49 -13.86
N ILE A 355 -12.11 -18.20 -14.19
CA ILE A 355 -11.82 -17.73 -15.57
C ILE A 355 -10.35 -17.91 -15.98
N GLY A 356 -9.48 -18.32 -15.07
CA GLY A 356 -8.07 -18.63 -15.31
C GLY A 356 -7.78 -20.10 -15.07
N PHE A 357 -6.81 -20.39 -14.16
CA PHE A 357 -6.43 -21.79 -13.85
C PHE A 357 -7.28 -22.44 -12.76
N ASN A 358 -8.23 -21.72 -12.15
CA ASN A 358 -9.19 -22.21 -11.17
C ASN A 358 -8.55 -22.93 -9.96
N GLN A 359 -7.51 -22.34 -9.36
CA GLN A 359 -6.78 -22.94 -8.25
C GLN A 359 -7.23 -22.45 -6.86
N ALA A 360 -8.33 -21.68 -6.77
CA ALA A 360 -8.84 -21.20 -5.49
C ALA A 360 -9.26 -22.34 -4.56
N GLY A 361 -8.84 -22.27 -3.30
CA GLY A 361 -9.18 -23.25 -2.26
C GLY A 361 -8.42 -24.59 -2.34
N LEU A 362 -7.46 -24.75 -3.27
CA LEU A 362 -6.80 -26.03 -3.53
C LEU A 362 -5.35 -26.12 -3.00
N TRP A 363 -4.73 -25.02 -2.61
CA TRP A 363 -3.32 -25.01 -2.25
C TRP A 363 -3.10 -24.93 -0.74
N SER A 364 -2.06 -25.62 -0.26
CA SER A 364 -1.59 -25.46 1.12
C SER A 364 -1.00 -24.07 1.35
N ILE A 365 -1.01 -23.60 2.60
CA ILE A 365 -0.44 -22.28 2.95
C ILE A 365 1.06 -22.20 2.63
N GLN A 366 1.79 -23.31 2.78
CA GLN A 366 3.21 -23.41 2.46
C GLN A 366 3.44 -23.22 0.95
N SER A 367 2.62 -23.88 0.11
CA SER A 367 2.68 -23.74 -1.35
C SER A 367 2.37 -22.31 -1.79
N LEU A 368 1.41 -21.64 -1.14
CA LEU A 368 1.08 -20.25 -1.39
C LEU A 368 2.28 -19.32 -1.11
N TYR A 369 2.98 -19.52 0.01
CA TYR A 369 4.14 -18.67 0.32
C TYR A 369 5.36 -18.98 -0.55
N LEU A 370 5.55 -20.22 -0.98
CA LEU A 370 6.55 -20.56 -1.99
C LEU A 370 6.23 -19.89 -3.33
N PHE A 371 4.96 -19.90 -3.74
CA PHE A 371 4.52 -19.20 -4.96
C PHE A 371 4.77 -17.70 -4.88
N VAL A 372 4.45 -17.05 -3.75
CA VAL A 372 4.78 -15.64 -3.52
C VAL A 372 6.27 -15.39 -3.69
N GLY A 373 7.11 -16.25 -3.10
CA GLY A 373 8.57 -16.16 -3.24
C GLY A 373 9.03 -16.26 -4.70
N ALA A 374 8.51 -17.24 -5.44
CA ALA A 374 8.85 -17.47 -6.85
C ALA A 374 8.43 -16.27 -7.74
N VAL A 375 7.18 -15.80 -7.59
CA VAL A 375 6.68 -14.64 -8.34
C VAL A 375 7.49 -13.38 -8.02
N TYR A 376 7.78 -13.15 -6.73
CA TYR A 376 8.53 -11.96 -6.34
C TYR A 376 9.99 -11.99 -6.83
N LEU A 377 10.64 -13.15 -6.85
CA LEU A 377 11.95 -13.32 -7.49
C LEU A 377 11.88 -13.01 -8.99
N GLY A 378 10.84 -13.48 -9.67
CA GLY A 378 10.57 -13.13 -11.07
C GLY A 378 10.41 -11.61 -11.25
N GLN A 379 9.70 -10.93 -10.33
CA GLN A 379 9.54 -9.47 -10.35
C GLN A 379 10.87 -8.74 -10.09
N ILE A 380 11.74 -9.25 -9.24
CA ILE A 380 13.10 -8.70 -9.04
C ILE A 380 13.89 -8.78 -10.36
N LEU A 381 13.91 -9.94 -10.99
CA LEU A 381 14.62 -10.15 -12.26
C LEU A 381 14.05 -9.26 -13.35
N PHE A 382 12.73 -9.28 -13.55
CA PHE A 382 12.05 -8.43 -14.53
C PHE A 382 12.33 -6.95 -14.30
N SER A 383 12.19 -6.45 -13.06
CA SER A 383 12.40 -5.05 -12.73
C SER A 383 13.83 -4.60 -13.01
N ASN A 384 14.84 -5.43 -12.70
CA ASN A 384 16.23 -5.12 -12.99
C ASN A 384 16.51 -5.09 -14.51
N LEU A 385 16.03 -6.11 -15.25
CA LEU A 385 16.16 -6.17 -16.71
C LEU A 385 15.45 -4.99 -17.39
N TRP A 386 14.23 -4.69 -16.98
CA TRP A 386 13.46 -3.58 -17.51
C TRP A 386 14.17 -2.23 -17.28
N LEU A 387 14.56 -1.96 -16.03
CA LEU A 387 15.21 -0.70 -15.65
C LEU A 387 16.65 -0.55 -16.16
N SER A 388 17.26 -1.62 -16.69
CA SER A 388 18.53 -1.52 -17.43
C SER A 388 18.36 -0.80 -18.77
N ARG A 389 17.19 -0.91 -19.40
CA ARG A 389 16.86 -0.31 -20.70
C ARG A 389 15.95 0.91 -20.60
N PHE A 390 15.03 0.92 -19.64
CA PHE A 390 14.00 1.95 -19.48
C PHE A 390 14.18 2.71 -18.15
N GLN A 391 13.74 3.96 -18.11
CA GLN A 391 13.86 4.81 -16.90
C GLN A 391 12.77 4.55 -15.86
N TYR A 392 11.59 4.11 -16.31
CA TYR A 392 10.37 3.92 -15.50
C TYR A 392 9.75 2.57 -15.82
N GLY A 393 9.00 2.02 -14.86
CA GLY A 393 8.14 0.88 -15.12
C GLY A 393 7.01 1.26 -16.11
N PRO A 394 6.37 0.28 -16.77
CA PRO A 394 5.33 0.55 -17.77
C PRO A 394 4.20 1.43 -17.22
N LEU A 395 3.61 1.08 -16.08
CA LEU A 395 2.50 1.83 -15.49
C LEU A 395 2.95 3.15 -14.84
N GLU A 396 4.15 3.21 -14.28
CA GLU A 396 4.76 4.45 -13.81
C GLU A 396 4.98 5.44 -14.96
N TRP A 397 5.35 4.94 -16.13
CA TRP A 397 5.50 5.77 -17.33
C TRP A 397 4.16 6.34 -17.80
N ILE A 398 3.12 5.51 -17.91
CA ILE A 398 1.76 5.95 -18.25
C ILE A 398 1.28 7.01 -17.25
N TRP A 399 1.40 6.72 -15.95
CA TRP A 399 1.01 7.65 -14.89
C TRP A 399 1.71 9.01 -15.00
N ARG A 400 3.02 8.99 -15.30
CA ARG A 400 3.81 10.22 -15.49
C ARG A 400 3.41 10.97 -16.76
N THR A 401 3.25 10.28 -17.87
CA THR A 401 2.80 10.87 -19.13
C THR A 401 1.48 11.62 -18.93
N LEU A 402 0.52 10.96 -18.33
CA LEU A 402 -0.78 11.56 -18.02
C LEU A 402 -0.65 12.72 -17.01
N THR A 403 0.23 12.64 -16.01
CA THR A 403 0.42 13.68 -15.01
C THR A 403 1.01 14.95 -15.60
N TYR A 404 2.09 14.83 -16.37
CA TYR A 404 2.83 16.00 -16.87
C TYR A 404 2.36 16.49 -18.25
N GLY A 405 1.52 15.72 -18.96
CA GLY A 405 1.05 16.05 -20.31
C GLY A 405 2.16 16.03 -21.37
N GLN A 406 3.30 15.46 -21.04
CA GLN A 406 4.46 15.30 -21.91
C GLN A 406 4.98 13.87 -21.75
N THR A 407 5.33 13.23 -22.86
CA THR A 407 5.90 11.89 -22.86
C THR A 407 7.34 11.94 -22.36
N PRO A 408 7.64 11.46 -21.13
CA PRO A 408 9.03 11.42 -20.67
C PRO A 408 9.84 10.46 -21.53
N ASN A 409 11.12 10.77 -21.77
CA ASN A 409 12.02 9.83 -22.44
C ASN A 409 12.00 8.47 -21.72
N VAL A 410 11.60 7.43 -22.45
CA VAL A 410 11.46 6.07 -21.92
C VAL A 410 12.84 5.41 -21.77
N LEU A 411 13.75 5.67 -22.74
CA LEU A 411 15.06 5.04 -22.76
C LEU A 411 15.99 5.56 -21.65
N SER A 412 16.66 4.65 -20.98
CA SER A 412 17.74 4.97 -20.08
C SER A 412 18.88 5.59 -20.88
N ARG A 413 19.23 6.84 -20.64
CA ARG A 413 20.45 7.41 -21.20
C ARG A 413 21.62 6.60 -20.62
N ARG A 414 22.24 5.75 -21.45
CA ARG A 414 23.61 5.29 -21.17
C ARG A 414 24.43 6.57 -20.96
N GLN A 415 25.13 6.68 -19.85
CA GLN A 415 26.11 7.75 -19.66
C GLN A 415 27.15 7.56 -20.76
N THR A 416 27.10 8.34 -21.82
CA THR A 416 28.25 8.57 -22.66
C THR A 416 29.32 9.16 -21.74
N PRO A 417 30.53 8.57 -21.69
CA PRO A 417 31.63 9.14 -20.95
C PRO A 417 31.78 10.61 -21.43
N LYS A 418 31.86 11.56 -20.51
CA LYS A 418 32.26 12.94 -20.87
C LYS A 418 33.58 12.83 -21.61
N PRO A 419 33.70 13.41 -22.82
CA PRO A 419 35.03 13.50 -23.46
C PRO A 419 35.97 14.14 -22.47
N SER A 420 37.11 13.48 -22.20
CA SER A 420 38.18 14.02 -21.41
C SER A 420 38.60 15.35 -22.04
N LYS A 421 38.43 16.46 -21.33
CA LYS A 421 39.09 17.71 -21.68
C LYS A 421 40.59 17.49 -21.43
N ASN A 422 41.31 17.08 -22.47
CA ASN A 422 42.74 17.23 -22.49
C ASN A 422 43.03 18.74 -22.59
N HIS A 423 43.63 19.27 -21.57
CA HIS A 423 44.49 20.48 -21.61
C HIS A 423 45.78 20.17 -20.86
#